data_45fdf0950a7f4a8c2e91f8af771c7168
#
_entry.id   45fdf0950a7f4a8c2e91f8af771c7168
#
_cell.length_a   1.000
_cell.length_b   1.000
_cell.length_c   1.000
_cell.angle_alpha   90.00
_cell.angle_beta   90.00
_cell.angle_gamma   90.00
#
_symmetry.space_group_name_H-M   'P 1'
#
loop_
_entity.id
_entity.type
_entity.pdbx_description
1 polymer ?
#
loop_
_entity_poly.entity_id
_entity_poly.type
_entity_poly.pdbx_seq_one_letter_code
_entity_poly.pdbx_strand_id
1 'polypeptide(L)' 'MAEGRVKWFNKGMGYGFIETGKGKDLFVHYSSIAGDGFKSLREGERVSFTEEEGAKGPLATQVERI' A
#
# COMPACT_ATOMS: atom_id res chain seq x y z
N MET A 1 12.97 3.18 -3.84
CA MET A 1 11.52 3.19 -3.69
C MET A 1 10.89 2.44 -4.85
N ALA A 2 9.88 1.68 -4.55
CA ALA A 2 9.19 0.92 -5.58
C ALA A 2 7.87 1.60 -5.94
N GLU A 3 7.27 1.19 -7.05
CA GLU A 3 5.99 1.72 -7.49
C GLU A 3 5.05 0.56 -7.80
N GLY A 4 3.78 0.78 -7.58
CA GLY A 4 2.76 -0.21 -7.86
C GLY A 4 1.40 0.42 -7.94
N ARG A 5 0.37 -0.42 -8.01
CA ARG A 5 -1.01 0.03 -8.05
C ARG A 5 -1.79 -0.61 -6.92
N VAL A 6 -2.71 0.15 -6.35
CA VAL A 6 -3.57 -0.38 -5.30
C VAL A 6 -4.50 -1.41 -5.91
N LYS A 7 -4.43 -2.64 -5.43
CA LYS A 7 -5.32 -3.69 -5.89
C LYS A 7 -6.70 -3.50 -5.30
N TRP A 8 -6.76 -3.26 -4.01
CA TRP A 8 -7.97 -2.86 -3.31
C TRP A 8 -7.60 -2.34 -1.92
N PHE A 9 -8.49 -1.58 -1.33
CA PHE A 9 -8.26 -1.03 0.01
C PHE A 9 -9.60 -0.92 0.72
N ASN A 10 -9.67 -1.44 1.94
CA ASN A 10 -10.88 -1.39 2.75
C ASN A 10 -10.74 -0.30 3.80
N LYS A 11 -11.46 0.80 3.60
CA LYS A 11 -11.43 1.94 4.51
C LYS A 11 -11.87 1.58 5.93
N GLY A 12 -12.90 0.75 6.03
CA GLY A 12 -13.45 0.39 7.33
C GLY A 12 -12.48 -0.41 8.17
N MET A 13 -11.71 -1.26 7.54
CA MET A 13 -10.73 -2.10 8.24
C MET A 13 -9.34 -1.49 8.25
N GLY A 14 -9.09 -0.52 7.41
CA GLY A 14 -7.83 0.20 7.40
C GLY A 14 -6.66 -0.51 6.75
N TYR A 15 -6.92 -1.42 5.80
CA TYR A 15 -5.85 -2.11 5.10
C TYR A 15 -6.24 -2.49 3.69
N GLY A 16 -5.26 -2.89 2.93
CA GLY A 16 -5.47 -3.34 1.56
C GLY A 16 -4.21 -3.97 1.01
N PHE A 17 -4.15 -4.07 -0.31
CA PHE A 17 -3.01 -4.67 -1.01
C PHE A 17 -2.59 -3.81 -2.19
N ILE A 18 -1.28 -3.77 -2.41
CA ILE A 18 -0.69 -3.09 -3.54
C ILE A 18 -0.12 -4.15 -4.47
N GLU A 19 -0.49 -4.09 -5.74
CA GLU A 19 0.03 -4.98 -6.76
C GLU A 19 1.31 -4.39 -7.33
N THR A 20 2.38 -5.20 -7.29
CA THR A 20 3.66 -4.77 -7.87
C THR A 20 3.78 -5.33 -9.26
N GLY A 21 4.31 -4.89 -10.18
CA GLY A 21 4.37 -5.44 -11.54
C GLY A 21 5.05 -6.81 -11.63
N LYS A 22 5.44 -7.37 -10.50
CA LYS A 22 6.13 -8.66 -10.46
C LYS A 22 5.24 -9.83 -10.04
N GLY A 23 3.93 -9.62 -10.06
CA GLY A 23 2.99 -10.65 -9.65
C GLY A 23 2.92 -10.88 -8.16
N LYS A 24 3.41 -9.94 -7.38
CA LYS A 24 3.48 -10.03 -5.94
C LYS A 24 2.61 -8.95 -5.33
N ASP A 25 1.75 -9.33 -4.39
CA ASP A 25 0.90 -8.38 -3.68
C ASP A 25 1.52 -8.05 -2.34
N LEU A 26 1.54 -6.77 -1.99
CA LEU A 26 2.08 -6.31 -0.72
C LEU A 26 0.96 -5.82 0.17
N PHE A 27 0.97 -6.23 1.41
CA PHE A 27 0.01 -5.75 2.40
C PHE A 27 0.32 -4.28 2.72
N VAL A 28 -0.71 -3.47 2.84
CA VAL A 28 -0.56 -2.07 3.26
C VAL A 28 -1.59 -1.75 4.32
N HIS A 29 -1.15 -1.13 5.41
CA HIS A 29 -2.03 -0.69 6.50
C HIS A 29 -2.12 0.83 6.45
N TYR A 30 -3.25 1.39 6.92
CA TYR A 30 -3.42 2.84 6.84
C TYR A 30 -2.30 3.60 7.56
N SER A 31 -1.71 3.02 8.59
CA SER A 31 -0.61 3.67 9.31
C SER A 31 0.68 3.76 8.48
N SER A 32 0.74 3.02 7.38
CA SER A 32 1.89 3.06 6.47
C SER A 32 1.70 4.05 5.33
N ILE A 33 0.56 4.71 5.25
CA ILE A 33 0.29 5.70 4.21
C ILE A 33 0.80 7.05 4.70
N ALA A 34 1.66 7.68 3.91
CA ALA A 34 2.22 8.98 4.26
C ALA A 34 1.19 10.10 4.07
N GLY A 35 1.34 11.16 4.85
CA GLY A 35 0.50 12.35 4.72
C GLY A 35 -0.39 12.56 5.93
N ASP A 36 -1.07 13.69 5.92
CA ASP A 36 -1.99 14.07 6.98
C ASP A 36 -3.43 13.83 6.56
N GLY A 37 -4.30 13.76 7.56
CA GLY A 37 -5.72 13.65 7.31
C GLY A 37 -6.17 12.24 7.04
N PHE A 38 -7.21 12.11 6.23
CA PHE A 38 -7.82 10.81 5.98
C PHE A 38 -6.94 9.94 5.08
N LYS A 39 -6.47 8.84 5.62
CA LYS A 39 -5.52 7.97 4.92
C LYS A 39 -6.25 6.80 4.29
N SER A 40 -6.56 6.92 3.01
CA SER A 40 -7.15 5.83 2.27
C SER A 40 -6.60 5.83 0.85
N LEU A 41 -6.72 4.69 0.19
CA LEU A 41 -6.26 4.53 -1.18
C LEU A 41 -7.43 4.07 -2.04
N ARG A 42 -7.38 4.39 -3.32
CA ARG A 42 -8.40 3.97 -4.27
C ARG A 42 -7.90 2.80 -5.09
N GLU A 43 -8.80 1.91 -5.45
CA GLU A 43 -8.47 0.80 -6.33
C GLU A 43 -7.90 1.31 -7.64
N GLY A 44 -6.78 0.74 -8.06
CA GLY A 44 -6.13 1.13 -9.30
C GLY A 44 -5.23 2.36 -9.21
N GLU A 45 -5.18 3.00 -8.05
CA GLU A 45 -4.35 4.20 -7.86
C GLU A 45 -2.88 3.85 -7.85
N ARG A 46 -2.05 4.68 -8.49
CA ARG A 46 -0.61 4.46 -8.51
C ARG A 46 0.02 5.04 -7.25
N VAL A 47 0.94 4.29 -6.68
CA VAL A 47 1.62 4.69 -5.44
C VAL A 47 3.09 4.33 -5.50
N SER A 48 3.89 5.07 -4.74
CA SER A 48 5.27 4.70 -4.47
C SER A 48 5.35 4.22 -3.03
N PHE A 49 6.28 3.34 -2.75
CA PHE A 49 6.38 2.75 -1.42
C PHE A 49 7.74 2.12 -1.20
N THR A 50 8.00 1.74 0.05
CA THR A 50 9.18 0.96 0.42
C THR A 50 8.69 -0.45 0.75
N GLU A 51 9.30 -1.46 0.16
CA GLU A 51 8.95 -2.85 0.46
C GLU A 51 9.74 -3.31 1.68
N GLU A 52 9.05 -3.90 2.64
CA GLU A 52 9.68 -4.42 3.85
C GLU A 52 9.14 -5.81 4.17
N GLU A 53 9.95 -6.60 4.88
CA GLU A 53 9.52 -7.91 5.35
C GLU A 53 8.86 -7.75 6.71
N GLY A 54 7.61 -8.18 6.81
CA GLY A 54 6.90 -8.18 8.07
C GLY A 54 6.74 -9.59 8.62
N ALA A 55 6.17 -9.70 9.80
CA ALA A 55 5.97 -10.99 10.45
C ALA A 55 5.06 -11.92 9.62
N LYS A 56 4.14 -11.34 8.87
CA LYS A 56 3.19 -12.10 8.06
C LYS A 56 3.54 -12.11 6.58
N GLY A 57 4.74 -11.65 6.22
CA GLY A 57 5.16 -11.61 4.84
C GLY A 57 5.52 -10.20 4.40
N PRO A 58 5.73 -9.99 3.09
CA PRO A 58 6.12 -8.67 2.60
C PRO A 58 5.02 -7.64 2.74
N LEU A 59 5.41 -6.40 3.05
CA LEU A 59 4.46 -5.31 3.20
C LEU A 59 5.04 -4.02 2.62
N ALA A 60 4.16 -3.05 2.39
CA ALA A 60 4.54 -1.74 1.88
C ALA A 60 4.49 -0.72 3.01
N THR A 61 5.52 0.13 3.09
CA THR A 61 5.57 1.23 4.06
C THR A 61 5.87 2.52 3.33
N GLN A 62 5.65 3.63 4.00
CA GLN A 62 5.87 4.96 3.43
C GLN A 62 5.17 5.13 2.08
N VAL A 63 3.93 4.69 2.04
CA VAL A 63 3.14 4.69 0.81
C VAL A 63 2.68 6.11 0.49
N GLU A 64 2.94 6.55 -0.74
CA GLU A 64 2.52 7.87 -1.20
C GLU A 64 1.88 7.77 -2.57
N ARG A 65 0.88 8.59 -2.80
CA ARG A 65 0.29 8.68 -4.14
C ARG A 65 1.26 9.38 -5.08
N ILE A 66 1.30 8.86 -6.28
CA ILE A 66 2.15 9.47 -7.31
C ILE A 66 1.33 10.47 -8.11
#